data_f0c16971e2214906d8151e7a6580d01b
#
_entry.id   f0c16971e2214906d8151e7a6580d01b
#
_cell.length_a   1.000
_cell.length_b   1.000
_cell.length_c   1.000
_cell.angle_alpha   90.00
_cell.angle_beta   90.00
_cell.angle_gamma   90.00
#
_symmetry.space_group_name_H-M   'P 1'
#
loop_
_entity.id
_entity.type
_entity.pdbx_description
1 polymer ?
#
loop_
_entity_poly.entity_id
_entity_poly.type
_entity_poly.pdbx_seq_one_letter_code
_entity_poly.pdbx_strand_id
1 'polypeptide(L)'
;MSENKKPEQNQDLSKSTTPLNSTQMGTDGVPLDASPEEREAALAANEVESISELAIAQAEVATLRAKVADLQDQYMRGQAEVQNARRRAEEDVSKARKFAVEGFAESLLPVTDSLEAGLAIKDATIEQVREGATATLRQLTSALERNKVIAINPEAGAKFDPHQHQAISVVPSDLEANSVVMVLQKGYLIADRVLRPALVTVSAPK
;
A
#
# COMPACT_ATOMS: atom_id res chain seq x y z
N MET A 1 5.82 -4.58 -31.74
CA MET A 1 6.85 -4.92 -32.73
C MET A 1 8.01 -5.55 -32.00
N SER A 2 8.06 -6.88 -31.98
CA SER A 2 9.26 -7.68 -31.74
C SER A 2 8.88 -9.11 -32.06
N GLU A 3 9.45 -9.56 -33.12
CA GLU A 3 9.25 -10.84 -33.77
C GLU A 3 9.79 -11.96 -32.91
N ASN A 4 9.00 -13.02 -32.80
CA ASN A 4 9.39 -14.27 -32.16
C ASN A 4 9.84 -15.23 -33.24
N LYS A 5 11.14 -15.49 -33.31
CA LYS A 5 11.79 -16.32 -34.28
C LYS A 5 11.89 -17.75 -33.73
N LYS A 6 11.18 -18.66 -34.36
CA LYS A 6 11.21 -20.11 -34.18
C LYS A 6 12.39 -20.69 -34.97
N PRO A 7 13.21 -21.58 -34.45
CA PRO A 7 14.06 -22.41 -35.28
C PRO A 7 13.43 -23.80 -35.49
N GLU A 8 13.19 -24.09 -36.75
CA GLU A 8 13.04 -25.45 -37.26
C GLU A 8 14.37 -26.16 -37.18
N GLN A 9 14.38 -27.36 -36.62
CA GLN A 9 15.40 -28.37 -36.92
C GLN A 9 14.71 -29.69 -37.24
N ASN A 10 14.63 -29.90 -38.51
CA ASN A 10 14.34 -31.14 -39.18
C ASN A 10 15.64 -31.97 -39.13
N GLN A 11 15.67 -33.12 -38.46
CA GLN A 11 16.70 -34.13 -38.61
C GLN A 11 16.10 -35.47 -38.95
N ASP A 12 16.38 -35.79 -40.17
CA ASP A 12 16.30 -37.02 -40.92
C ASP A 12 16.84 -38.21 -40.09
N LEU A 13 15.99 -39.17 -39.76
CA LEU A 13 16.32 -40.48 -39.20
C LEU A 13 15.71 -41.57 -40.05
N SER A 14 16.25 -41.72 -41.26
CA SER A 14 16.08 -42.92 -42.04
C SER A 14 17.19 -43.93 -41.74
N LYS A 15 16.77 -45.17 -41.47
CA LYS A 15 17.52 -46.41 -41.50
C LYS A 15 18.19 -46.88 -40.20
N SER A 16 17.45 -47.66 -39.45
CA SER A 16 17.96 -48.88 -38.86
C SER A 16 16.82 -49.89 -38.79
N THR A 17 16.71 -50.69 -39.83
CA THR A 17 15.85 -51.87 -39.88
C THR A 17 16.56 -53.02 -39.19
N THR A 18 16.29 -53.21 -37.91
CA THR A 18 16.51 -54.49 -37.24
C THR A 18 15.22 -55.29 -37.36
N PRO A 19 15.23 -56.56 -37.79
CA PRO A 19 14.01 -57.36 -37.86
C PRO A 19 13.50 -57.61 -36.46
N LEU A 20 12.43 -56.93 -36.09
CA LEU A 20 11.64 -57.25 -34.91
C LEU A 20 11.02 -58.64 -35.12
N ASN A 21 11.60 -59.61 -34.40
CA ASN A 21 10.95 -60.89 -34.14
C ASN A 21 9.64 -60.56 -33.39
N SER A 22 8.53 -60.51 -34.13
CA SER A 22 7.18 -60.27 -33.60
C SER A 22 6.71 -61.52 -32.85
N THR A 23 7.21 -61.75 -31.66
CA THR A 23 6.58 -62.67 -30.71
C THR A 23 5.19 -62.09 -30.44
N GLN A 24 4.14 -62.74 -30.88
CA GLN A 24 2.76 -62.33 -30.60
C GLN A 24 2.56 -62.46 -29.10
N MET A 25 2.35 -61.35 -28.42
CA MET A 25 1.99 -61.29 -27.00
C MET A 25 0.50 -61.51 -26.85
N GLY A 26 0.09 -62.36 -25.90
CA GLY A 26 -1.27 -62.50 -25.48
C GLY A 26 -1.76 -61.21 -24.76
N THR A 27 -3.06 -61.09 -24.54
CA THR A 27 -3.70 -60.00 -23.81
C THR A 27 -3.22 -59.82 -22.35
N ASP A 28 -2.58 -60.84 -21.83
CA ASP A 28 -1.99 -60.99 -20.49
C ASP A 28 -0.47 -60.69 -20.47
N GLY A 29 0.11 -60.19 -21.55
CA GLY A 29 1.53 -59.87 -21.68
C GLY A 29 2.46 -61.07 -21.73
N VAL A 30 1.95 -62.27 -21.93
CA VAL A 30 2.70 -63.52 -22.00
C VAL A 30 2.79 -63.99 -23.48
N PRO A 31 3.96 -64.47 -23.96
CA PRO A 31 4.07 -65.00 -25.30
C PRO A 31 3.13 -66.16 -25.53
N LEU A 32 2.48 -66.23 -26.72
CA LEU A 32 1.47 -67.23 -27.06
C LEU A 32 2.04 -68.66 -27.13
N ASP A 33 3.33 -68.82 -27.27
CA ASP A 33 4.08 -70.08 -27.34
C ASP A 33 4.75 -70.51 -26.02
N ALA A 34 4.52 -69.76 -24.91
CA ALA A 34 5.04 -70.09 -23.58
C ALA A 34 4.44 -71.39 -23.05
N SER A 35 5.27 -72.18 -22.36
CA SER A 35 4.83 -73.38 -21.66
C SER A 35 3.85 -73.06 -20.50
N PRO A 36 3.05 -74.02 -20.05
CA PRO A 36 2.11 -73.77 -18.93
C PRO A 36 2.82 -73.24 -17.68
N GLU A 37 4.03 -73.73 -17.36
CA GLU A 37 4.83 -73.27 -16.20
C GLU A 37 5.34 -71.84 -16.37
N GLU A 38 5.78 -71.47 -17.62
CA GLU A 38 6.22 -70.10 -17.89
C GLU A 38 5.06 -69.11 -17.84
N ARG A 39 3.86 -69.47 -18.24
CA ARG A 39 2.65 -68.66 -18.10
C ARG A 39 2.25 -68.41 -16.66
N GLU A 40 2.31 -69.46 -15.85
CA GLU A 40 2.01 -69.35 -14.38
C GLU A 40 3.01 -68.48 -13.68
N ALA A 41 4.32 -68.61 -14.00
CA ALA A 41 5.36 -67.78 -13.47
C ALA A 41 5.22 -66.30 -13.90
N ALA A 42 4.86 -66.04 -15.17
CA ALA A 42 4.63 -64.67 -15.64
C ALA A 42 3.42 -64.02 -15.01
N LEU A 43 2.31 -64.75 -14.81
CA LEU A 43 1.11 -64.28 -14.13
C LEU A 43 1.43 -63.98 -12.65
N ALA A 44 2.19 -64.86 -11.94
CA ALA A 44 2.60 -64.61 -10.58
C ALA A 44 3.51 -63.37 -10.43
N ALA A 45 4.45 -63.19 -11.40
CA ALA A 45 5.30 -61.98 -11.46
C ALA A 45 4.50 -60.72 -11.63
N ASN A 46 3.53 -60.67 -12.58
CA ASN A 46 2.65 -59.53 -12.84
C ASN A 46 1.75 -59.25 -11.63
N GLU A 47 1.30 -60.28 -10.90
CA GLU A 47 0.50 -60.10 -9.69
C GLU A 47 1.31 -59.47 -8.58
N VAL A 48 2.57 -59.92 -8.38
CA VAL A 48 3.52 -59.32 -7.39
C VAL A 48 3.85 -57.85 -7.77
N GLU A 49 4.06 -57.58 -9.04
CA GLU A 49 4.32 -56.20 -9.53
C GLU A 49 3.14 -55.28 -9.28
N SER A 50 1.93 -55.75 -9.61
CA SER A 50 0.70 -54.96 -9.40
C SER A 50 0.40 -54.71 -7.93
N ILE A 51 0.67 -55.68 -7.03
CA ILE A 51 0.56 -55.47 -5.58
C ILE A 51 1.57 -54.47 -5.10
N SER A 52 2.81 -54.52 -5.64
CA SER A 52 3.86 -53.55 -5.29
C SER A 52 3.49 -52.11 -5.73
N GLU A 53 3.00 -51.95 -6.98
CA GLU A 53 2.54 -50.66 -7.47
C GLU A 53 1.35 -50.10 -6.65
N LEU A 54 0.40 -50.97 -6.30
CA LEU A 54 -0.71 -50.57 -5.45
C LEU A 54 -0.26 -50.10 -4.08
N ALA A 55 0.71 -50.79 -3.45
CA ALA A 55 1.27 -50.42 -2.16
C ALA A 55 1.99 -49.06 -2.22
N ILE A 56 2.77 -48.81 -3.31
CA ILE A 56 3.42 -47.52 -3.54
C ILE A 56 2.39 -46.40 -3.70
N ALA A 57 1.37 -46.63 -4.53
CA ALA A 57 0.31 -45.66 -4.77
C ALA A 57 -0.47 -45.33 -3.46
N GLN A 58 -0.75 -46.34 -2.64
CA GLN A 58 -1.40 -46.15 -1.34
C GLN A 58 -0.53 -45.34 -0.37
N ALA A 59 0.78 -45.57 -0.35
CA ALA A 59 1.71 -44.77 0.48
C ALA A 59 1.78 -43.33 0.01
N GLU A 60 1.78 -43.10 -1.30
CA GLU A 60 1.74 -41.74 -1.87
C GLU A 60 0.44 -41.01 -1.52
N VAL A 61 -0.71 -41.68 -1.68
CA VAL A 61 -2.01 -41.13 -1.28
C VAL A 61 -2.04 -40.78 0.20
N ALA A 62 -1.49 -41.63 1.08
CA ALA A 62 -1.41 -41.34 2.51
C ALA A 62 -0.54 -40.09 2.77
N THR A 63 0.61 -39.99 2.11
CA THR A 63 1.52 -38.83 2.21
C THR A 63 0.85 -37.54 1.72
N LEU A 64 0.16 -37.60 0.57
CA LEU A 64 -0.55 -36.45 0.03
C LEU A 64 -1.71 -36.01 0.92
N ARG A 65 -2.44 -36.94 1.51
CA ARG A 65 -3.51 -36.64 2.48
C ARG A 65 -2.95 -35.93 3.74
N ALA A 66 -1.82 -36.38 4.24
CA ALA A 66 -1.17 -35.74 5.37
C ALA A 66 -0.73 -34.31 5.04
N LYS A 67 -0.16 -34.08 3.84
CA LYS A 67 0.20 -32.74 3.36
C LYS A 67 -1.04 -31.84 3.19
N VAL A 68 -2.13 -32.37 2.66
CA VAL A 68 -3.37 -31.58 2.51
C VAL A 68 -3.91 -31.18 3.88
N ALA A 69 -3.91 -32.07 4.86
CA ALA A 69 -4.34 -31.76 6.23
C ALA A 69 -3.47 -30.67 6.86
N ASP A 70 -2.13 -30.76 6.75
CA ASP A 70 -1.23 -29.76 7.26
C ASP A 70 -1.42 -28.38 6.60
N LEU A 71 -1.57 -28.36 5.26
CA LEU A 71 -1.85 -27.13 4.52
C LEU A 71 -3.21 -26.52 4.90
N GLN A 72 -4.22 -27.34 5.17
CA GLN A 72 -5.52 -26.86 5.65
C GLN A 72 -5.39 -26.20 7.03
N ASP A 73 -4.65 -26.84 7.95
CA ASP A 73 -4.39 -26.27 9.28
C ASP A 73 -3.60 -24.96 9.21
N GLN A 74 -2.59 -24.89 8.34
CA GLN A 74 -1.82 -23.66 8.10
C GLN A 74 -2.72 -22.55 7.52
N TYR A 75 -3.57 -22.91 6.55
CA TYR A 75 -4.53 -21.97 5.96
C TYR A 75 -5.50 -21.41 7.00
N MET A 76 -6.11 -22.28 7.81
CA MET A 76 -7.03 -21.86 8.87
C MET A 76 -6.36 -20.97 9.91
N ARG A 77 -5.13 -21.30 10.31
CA ARG A 77 -4.32 -20.46 11.20
C ARG A 77 -4.02 -19.09 10.58
N GLY A 78 -3.53 -19.08 9.34
CA GLY A 78 -3.26 -17.84 8.60
C GLY A 78 -4.51 -16.97 8.44
N GLN A 79 -5.68 -17.57 8.16
CA GLN A 79 -6.93 -16.85 8.09
C GLN A 79 -7.33 -16.21 9.43
N ALA A 80 -7.17 -16.95 10.53
CA ALA A 80 -7.43 -16.41 11.86
C ALA A 80 -6.48 -15.26 12.23
N GLU A 81 -5.20 -15.36 11.87
CA GLU A 81 -4.21 -14.29 12.07
C GLU A 81 -4.56 -13.03 11.28
N VAL A 82 -4.95 -13.19 10.00
CA VAL A 82 -5.40 -12.06 9.16
C VAL A 82 -6.63 -11.38 9.76
N GLN A 83 -7.63 -12.14 10.20
CA GLN A 83 -8.82 -11.58 10.86
C GLN A 83 -8.46 -10.82 12.14
N ASN A 84 -7.58 -11.38 12.97
CA ASN A 84 -7.12 -10.73 14.20
C ASN A 84 -6.32 -9.46 13.91
N ALA A 85 -5.42 -9.49 12.91
CA ALA A 85 -4.67 -8.32 12.48
C ALA A 85 -5.59 -7.21 11.96
N ARG A 86 -6.59 -7.57 11.14
CA ARG A 86 -7.58 -6.63 10.64
C ARG A 86 -8.38 -5.97 11.78
N ARG A 87 -8.87 -6.76 12.73
CA ARG A 87 -9.61 -6.24 13.89
C ARG A 87 -8.76 -5.27 14.71
N ARG A 88 -7.49 -5.61 14.99
CA ARG A 88 -6.56 -4.71 15.69
C ARG A 88 -6.34 -3.42 14.91
N ALA A 89 -6.12 -3.51 13.61
CA ALA A 89 -5.93 -2.33 12.76
C ALA A 89 -7.18 -1.42 12.77
N GLU A 90 -8.39 -1.98 12.72
CA GLU A 90 -9.65 -1.22 12.81
C GLU A 90 -9.80 -0.53 14.17
N GLU A 91 -9.46 -1.21 15.26
CA GLU A 91 -9.42 -0.64 16.61
C GLU A 91 -8.42 0.51 16.73
N ASP A 92 -7.20 0.33 16.18
CA ASP A 92 -6.14 1.33 16.20
C ASP A 92 -6.50 2.56 15.36
N VAL A 93 -7.09 2.35 14.18
CA VAL A 93 -7.63 3.45 13.35
C VAL A 93 -8.74 4.20 14.09
N SER A 94 -9.64 3.48 14.77
CA SER A 94 -10.69 4.10 15.57
C SER A 94 -10.13 4.95 16.71
N LYS A 95 -9.16 4.41 17.46
CA LYS A 95 -8.45 5.15 18.52
C LYS A 95 -7.72 6.37 17.96
N ALA A 96 -6.97 6.19 16.87
CA ALA A 96 -6.23 7.28 16.22
C ALA A 96 -7.18 8.41 15.79
N ARG A 97 -8.34 8.08 15.22
CA ARG A 97 -9.36 9.08 14.84
C ARG A 97 -9.95 9.79 16.06
N LYS A 98 -10.25 9.05 17.13
CA LYS A 98 -10.83 9.62 18.37
C LYS A 98 -9.88 10.62 19.03
N PHE A 99 -8.59 10.32 19.04
CA PHE A 99 -7.55 11.13 19.69
C PHE A 99 -6.71 11.97 18.73
N ALA A 100 -7.10 12.02 17.44
CA ALA A 100 -6.33 12.76 16.42
C ALA A 100 -6.12 14.24 16.73
N VAL A 101 -7.05 14.85 17.46
CA VAL A 101 -7.02 16.28 17.81
C VAL A 101 -6.49 16.56 19.21
N GLU A 102 -6.15 15.52 20.00
CA GLU A 102 -5.75 15.66 21.40
C GLU A 102 -4.49 16.53 21.53
N GLY A 103 -3.41 16.18 20.83
CA GLY A 103 -2.18 16.95 20.87
C GLY A 103 -2.32 18.38 20.33
N PHE A 104 -3.21 18.59 19.36
CA PHE A 104 -3.54 19.93 18.89
C PHE A 104 -4.30 20.73 19.96
N ALA A 105 -5.31 20.14 20.59
CA ALA A 105 -6.05 20.76 21.66
C ALA A 105 -5.14 21.13 22.84
N GLU A 106 -4.29 20.21 23.29
CA GLU A 106 -3.30 20.48 24.35
C GLU A 106 -2.38 21.65 24.00
N SER A 107 -1.95 21.76 22.74
CA SER A 107 -1.06 22.86 22.31
C SER A 107 -1.76 24.22 22.31
N LEU A 108 -3.10 24.28 22.34
CA LEU A 108 -3.88 25.49 22.39
C LEU A 108 -4.26 25.94 23.82
N LEU A 109 -4.22 25.04 24.81
CA LEU A 109 -4.57 25.39 26.20
C LEU A 109 -3.74 26.56 26.72
N PRO A 110 -2.39 26.64 26.55
CA PRO A 110 -1.60 27.77 27.01
C PRO A 110 -2.01 29.12 26.38
N VAL A 111 -2.55 29.06 25.16
CA VAL A 111 -3.06 30.27 24.47
C VAL A 111 -4.33 30.77 25.16
N THR A 112 -5.22 29.84 25.53
CA THR A 112 -6.46 30.15 26.28
C THR A 112 -6.09 30.72 27.64
N ASP A 113 -5.19 30.09 28.39
CA ASP A 113 -4.74 30.53 29.69
C ASP A 113 -4.13 31.95 29.65
N SER A 114 -3.34 32.24 28.61
CA SER A 114 -2.73 33.57 28.41
C SER A 114 -3.78 34.65 28.12
N LEU A 115 -4.83 34.32 27.35
CA LEU A 115 -5.96 35.23 27.10
C LEU A 115 -6.79 35.48 28.35
N GLU A 116 -7.09 34.44 29.11
CA GLU A 116 -7.83 34.57 30.37
C GLU A 116 -7.07 35.41 31.40
N ALA A 117 -5.77 35.16 31.55
CA ALA A 117 -4.88 35.96 32.40
C ALA A 117 -4.85 37.45 31.98
N GLY A 118 -4.79 37.70 30.66
CA GLY A 118 -4.81 39.07 30.12
C GLY A 118 -6.14 39.80 30.40
N LEU A 119 -7.26 39.09 30.26
CA LEU A 119 -8.61 39.63 30.52
C LEU A 119 -8.91 39.87 32.02
N ALA A 120 -8.20 39.20 32.93
CA ALA A 120 -8.33 39.35 34.36
C ALA A 120 -7.74 40.69 34.87
N ILE A 121 -6.89 41.35 34.11
CA ILE A 121 -6.25 42.64 34.48
C ILE A 121 -7.25 43.80 34.22
N LYS A 122 -7.80 44.37 35.26
CA LYS A 122 -8.83 45.40 35.16
C LYS A 122 -8.32 46.78 34.73
N ASP A 123 -7.11 47.13 35.05
CA ASP A 123 -6.53 48.48 34.81
C ASP A 123 -5.31 48.42 33.88
N ALA A 124 -5.35 47.54 32.85
CA ALA A 124 -4.30 47.40 31.88
C ALA A 124 -4.20 48.63 30.97
N THR A 125 -3.01 49.13 30.73
CA THR A 125 -2.76 50.15 29.72
C THR A 125 -2.91 49.55 28.29
N ILE A 126 -3.14 50.45 27.31
CA ILE A 126 -3.26 50.02 25.90
C ILE A 126 -1.99 49.30 25.42
N GLU A 127 -0.83 49.77 25.86
CA GLU A 127 0.51 49.18 25.56
C GLU A 127 0.61 47.75 26.12
N GLN A 128 0.18 47.54 27.38
CA GLN A 128 0.20 46.23 28.04
C GLN A 128 -0.77 45.26 27.35
N VAL A 129 -1.97 45.70 26.95
CA VAL A 129 -2.92 44.91 26.21
C VAL A 129 -2.34 44.51 24.84
N ARG A 130 -1.67 45.44 24.16
CA ARG A 130 -1.05 45.17 22.84
C ARG A 130 0.12 44.19 22.96
N GLU A 131 0.96 44.35 23.98
CA GLU A 131 2.06 43.43 24.25
C GLU A 131 1.56 42.03 24.57
N GLY A 132 0.57 41.90 25.45
CA GLY A 132 -0.08 40.65 25.78
C GLY A 132 -0.70 39.97 24.57
N ALA A 133 -1.44 40.71 23.74
CA ALA A 133 -2.02 40.19 22.50
C ALA A 133 -0.94 39.72 21.52
N THR A 134 0.18 40.47 21.42
CA THR A 134 1.31 40.08 20.54
C THR A 134 1.97 38.81 21.06
N ALA A 135 2.19 38.68 22.38
CA ALA A 135 2.74 37.46 22.98
C ALA A 135 1.82 36.24 22.75
N THR A 136 0.52 36.40 22.94
CA THR A 136 -0.46 35.35 22.70
C THR A 136 -0.54 34.95 21.23
N LEU A 137 -0.45 35.92 20.31
CA LEU A 137 -0.38 35.62 18.88
C LEU A 137 0.87 34.80 18.53
N ARG A 138 2.02 35.09 19.14
CA ARG A 138 3.24 34.31 18.95
C ARG A 138 3.09 32.88 19.47
N GLN A 139 2.47 32.70 20.65
CA GLN A 139 2.16 31.38 21.21
C GLN A 139 1.24 30.58 20.29
N LEU A 140 0.18 31.21 19.78
CA LEU A 140 -0.74 30.58 18.84
C LEU A 140 -0.02 30.15 17.55
N THR A 141 0.82 31.04 16.98
CA THR A 141 1.59 30.72 15.79
C THR A 141 2.51 29.52 16.02
N SER A 142 3.25 29.52 17.15
CA SER A 142 4.09 28.37 17.51
C SER A 142 3.32 27.09 17.77
N ALA A 143 2.11 27.17 18.34
CA ALA A 143 1.24 25.99 18.52
C ALA A 143 0.79 25.41 17.15
N LEU A 144 0.43 26.28 16.21
CA LEU A 144 0.08 25.88 14.84
C LEU A 144 1.26 25.23 14.13
N GLU A 145 2.45 25.83 14.18
CA GLU A 145 3.67 25.30 13.54
C GLU A 145 4.07 23.93 14.08
N ARG A 146 4.03 23.74 15.41
CA ARG A 146 4.26 22.42 16.04
C ARG A 146 3.33 21.33 15.52
N ASN A 147 2.10 21.72 15.16
CA ASN A 147 1.10 20.83 14.58
C ASN A 147 1.14 20.81 13.04
N LYS A 148 2.26 21.25 12.44
CA LYS A 148 2.47 21.28 10.97
C LYS A 148 1.47 22.16 10.22
N VAL A 149 0.88 23.13 10.89
CA VAL A 149 0.04 24.17 10.28
C VAL A 149 0.91 25.40 10.04
N ILE A 150 1.25 25.64 8.77
CA ILE A 150 2.16 26.69 8.35
C ILE A 150 1.38 27.80 7.64
N ALA A 151 1.68 29.06 7.97
CA ALA A 151 1.04 30.21 7.34
C ALA A 151 1.58 30.43 5.93
N ILE A 152 0.67 30.65 4.97
CA ILE A 152 0.98 31.11 3.62
C ILE A 152 0.82 32.63 3.63
N ASN A 153 1.95 33.33 3.57
CA ASN A 153 2.01 34.80 3.59
C ASN A 153 3.07 35.26 2.59
N PRO A 154 2.78 35.23 1.27
CA PRO A 154 3.74 35.67 0.26
C PRO A 154 4.08 37.14 0.46
N GLU A 155 5.35 37.50 0.22
CA GLU A 155 5.79 38.89 0.22
C GLU A 155 5.30 39.61 -1.04
N ALA A 156 5.24 40.95 -0.97
CA ALA A 156 4.94 41.76 -2.15
C ALA A 156 6.00 41.53 -3.23
N GLY A 157 5.57 41.29 -4.47
CA GLY A 157 6.43 40.91 -5.59
C GLY A 157 6.62 39.40 -5.77
N ALA A 158 6.19 38.57 -4.83
CA ALA A 158 6.20 37.13 -5.00
C ALA A 158 5.27 36.70 -6.16
N LYS A 159 5.67 35.67 -6.89
CA LYS A 159 4.87 35.15 -8.01
C LYS A 159 3.57 34.53 -7.48
N PHE A 160 2.47 34.82 -8.15
CA PHE A 160 1.18 34.21 -7.83
C PHE A 160 1.21 32.70 -8.12
N ASP A 161 0.80 31.91 -7.13
CA ASP A 161 0.64 30.45 -7.22
C ASP A 161 -0.85 30.07 -7.02
N PRO A 162 -1.55 29.59 -8.05
CA PRO A 162 -2.95 29.20 -7.96
C PRO A 162 -3.23 28.08 -6.96
N HIS A 163 -2.22 27.28 -6.58
CA HIS A 163 -2.38 26.19 -5.61
C HIS A 163 -2.44 26.69 -4.16
N GLN A 164 -1.79 27.83 -3.87
CA GLN A 164 -1.65 28.38 -2.53
C GLN A 164 -2.34 29.72 -2.33
N HIS A 165 -2.59 30.45 -3.43
CA HIS A 165 -3.14 31.80 -3.42
C HIS A 165 -4.46 31.87 -4.16
N GLN A 166 -5.34 32.74 -3.70
CA GLN A 166 -6.59 33.11 -4.37
C GLN A 166 -6.57 34.61 -4.65
N ALA A 167 -6.49 34.96 -5.93
CA ALA A 167 -6.56 36.34 -6.33
C ALA A 167 -8.01 36.85 -6.24
N ILE A 168 -8.22 37.92 -5.48
CA ILE A 168 -9.55 38.55 -5.30
C ILE A 168 -9.67 39.77 -6.23
N SER A 169 -8.58 40.50 -6.47
CA SER A 169 -8.56 41.71 -7.22
C SER A 169 -7.26 41.83 -8.00
N VAL A 170 -7.36 42.48 -9.15
CA VAL A 170 -6.21 42.87 -10.00
C VAL A 170 -6.07 44.40 -9.88
N VAL A 171 -4.87 44.86 -9.52
CA VAL A 171 -4.61 46.27 -9.32
C VAL A 171 -3.43 46.74 -10.19
N PRO A 172 -3.44 47.95 -10.71
CA PRO A 172 -2.27 48.53 -11.37
C PRO A 172 -1.11 48.64 -10.33
N SER A 173 0.08 48.20 -10.72
CA SER A 173 1.24 48.24 -9.85
C SER A 173 2.53 48.26 -10.68
N ASP A 174 3.63 48.72 -10.08
CA ASP A 174 4.93 48.71 -10.72
C ASP A 174 5.62 47.37 -10.73
N LEU A 175 4.99 46.35 -10.05
CA LEU A 175 5.49 45.00 -10.00
C LEU A 175 5.28 44.24 -11.31
N GLU A 176 5.93 43.09 -11.44
CA GLU A 176 5.73 42.22 -12.60
C GLU A 176 4.28 41.74 -12.69
N ALA A 177 3.79 41.51 -13.90
CA ALA A 177 2.47 40.95 -14.11
C ALA A 177 2.28 39.63 -13.36
N ASN A 178 1.09 39.42 -12.81
CA ASN A 178 0.77 38.23 -12.00
C ASN A 178 1.63 38.06 -10.75
N SER A 179 2.17 39.12 -10.19
CA SER A 179 2.84 39.12 -8.88
C SER A 179 1.86 39.53 -7.78
N VAL A 180 2.08 39.01 -6.57
CA VAL A 180 1.30 39.40 -5.40
C VAL A 180 1.66 40.84 -5.03
N VAL A 181 0.64 41.70 -4.97
CA VAL A 181 0.80 43.10 -4.53
C VAL A 181 0.63 43.19 -3.01
N MET A 182 -0.41 42.58 -2.48
CA MET A 182 -0.74 42.62 -1.06
C MET A 182 -1.49 41.37 -0.65
N VAL A 183 -1.23 40.87 0.57
CA VAL A 183 -2.00 39.80 1.21
C VAL A 183 -3.11 40.40 2.04
N LEU A 184 -4.35 40.17 1.68
CA LEU A 184 -5.55 40.59 2.43
C LEU A 184 -5.81 39.67 3.61
N GLN A 185 -5.59 38.37 3.40
CA GLN A 185 -5.77 37.36 4.43
C GLN A 185 -4.74 36.23 4.23
N LYS A 186 -4.01 35.91 5.31
CA LYS A 186 -3.06 34.80 5.31
C LYS A 186 -3.75 33.48 5.02
N GLY A 187 -3.15 32.66 4.18
CA GLY A 187 -3.51 31.26 3.99
C GLY A 187 -2.87 30.36 5.04
N TYR A 188 -3.28 29.10 5.05
CA TYR A 188 -2.66 28.08 5.91
C TYR A 188 -2.65 26.73 5.18
N LEU A 189 -1.58 25.99 5.37
CA LEU A 189 -1.45 24.61 4.95
C LEU A 189 -1.20 23.72 6.17
N ILE A 190 -1.64 22.46 6.10
CA ILE A 190 -1.33 21.44 7.08
C ILE A 190 -0.59 20.31 6.38
N ALA A 191 0.63 20.01 6.81
CA ALA A 191 1.54 19.13 6.09
C ALA A 191 1.60 19.56 4.59
N ASP A 192 1.06 18.75 3.68
CA ASP A 192 1.09 18.99 2.22
C ASP A 192 -0.27 19.48 1.67
N ARG A 193 -1.27 19.69 2.54
CA ARG A 193 -2.62 20.08 2.12
C ARG A 193 -2.92 21.52 2.48
N VAL A 194 -3.37 22.31 1.50
CA VAL A 194 -3.87 23.66 1.74
C VAL A 194 -5.22 23.58 2.48
N LEU A 195 -5.27 24.16 3.69
CA LEU A 195 -6.49 24.33 4.48
C LEU A 195 -7.30 25.51 3.99
N ARG A 196 -6.60 26.61 3.69
CA ARG A 196 -7.17 27.84 3.17
C ARG A 196 -6.12 28.56 2.33
N PRO A 197 -6.37 28.91 1.07
CA PRO A 197 -5.46 29.73 0.28
C PRO A 197 -5.31 31.13 0.89
N ALA A 198 -4.18 31.76 0.62
CA ALA A 198 -4.00 33.17 0.94
C ALA A 198 -4.83 34.04 -0.01
N LEU A 199 -5.62 34.95 0.53
CA LEU A 199 -6.34 35.94 -0.28
C LEU A 199 -5.42 37.09 -0.62
N VAL A 200 -5.17 37.28 -1.92
CA VAL A 200 -4.19 38.25 -2.41
C VAL A 200 -4.76 39.18 -3.48
N THR A 201 -4.18 40.36 -3.61
CA THR A 201 -4.30 41.19 -4.79
C THR A 201 -3.09 40.96 -5.69
N VAL A 202 -3.31 40.92 -7.00
CA VAL A 202 -2.27 40.66 -7.98
C VAL A 202 -2.07 41.88 -8.89
N SER A 203 -0.87 42.05 -9.44
CA SER A 203 -0.53 43.06 -10.38
C SER A 203 -1.18 42.82 -11.74
N ALA A 204 -1.77 43.87 -12.34
CA ALA A 204 -2.29 43.85 -13.69
C ALA A 204 -1.16 43.58 -14.70
N PRO A 205 -1.47 42.90 -15.84
CA PRO A 205 -0.56 42.88 -16.96
C PRO A 205 -0.35 44.31 -17.48
N LYS A 206 0.92 44.67 -17.77
CA LYS A 206 1.26 45.94 -18.38
C LYS A 206 0.87 45.99 -19.84
#